data_8948d3e180d3047378cfe76e35743e75
#
_entry.id   8948d3e180d3047378cfe76e35743e75
#
_cell.length_a   1.000
_cell.length_b   1.000
_cell.length_c   1.000
_cell.angle_alpha   90.00
_cell.angle_beta   90.00
_cell.angle_gamma   90.00
#
_symmetry.space_group_name_H-M   'P 1'
#
loop_
_entity.id
_entity.type
_entity.pdbx_description
1 polymer ?
#
loop_
_entity_poly.entity_id
_entity_poly.type
_entity_poly.pdbx_seq_one_letter_code
_entity_poly.pdbx_strand_id
1 'polypeptide(L)'
;MFYAPFDWASAVKVDATFQFFHTKDYVFVNLPMKGYSKLVDVHYALSADELLIEVKEAATQKVHRLCKTLLREVNVELSSVELLIDFIAVKLRKDDNDSTWDQLGYDVKEFTLPRHGG
;
A
#
# COMPACT_ATOMS: atom_id res chain seq x y z
N MET A 1 -9.50 -14.12 -29.65
CA MET A 1 -9.11 -14.56 -28.30
C MET A 1 -9.47 -13.48 -27.30
N PHE A 2 -10.18 -13.84 -26.27
CA PHE A 2 -10.59 -12.92 -25.23
C PHE A 2 -9.58 -12.93 -24.08
N TYR A 3 -9.26 -11.73 -23.62
CA TYR A 3 -8.44 -11.54 -22.44
C TYR A 3 -9.37 -11.17 -21.29
N ALA A 4 -9.53 -12.05 -20.34
CA ALA A 4 -10.28 -11.72 -19.13
C ALA A 4 -9.37 -10.89 -18.21
N PRO A 5 -9.82 -9.72 -17.76
CA PRO A 5 -9.04 -8.96 -16.79
C PRO A 5 -8.91 -9.76 -15.49
N PHE A 6 -7.80 -9.56 -14.78
CA PHE A 6 -7.58 -10.20 -13.50
C PHE A 6 -8.63 -9.70 -12.48
N ASP A 7 -9.29 -10.64 -11.83
CA ASP A 7 -10.31 -10.31 -10.83
C ASP A 7 -9.67 -10.14 -9.45
N TRP A 8 -9.39 -8.92 -9.11
CA TRP A 8 -8.80 -8.58 -7.82
C TRP A 8 -9.71 -8.91 -6.64
N ALA A 9 -11.02 -8.81 -6.83
CA ALA A 9 -11.97 -9.01 -5.75
C ALA A 9 -12.05 -10.47 -5.29
N SER A 10 -11.95 -11.42 -6.24
CA SER A 10 -12.05 -12.85 -5.94
C SER A 10 -10.68 -13.52 -5.75
N ALA A 11 -9.59 -12.78 -5.92
CA ALA A 11 -8.25 -13.33 -5.77
C ALA A 11 -7.96 -13.75 -4.33
N VAL A 12 -7.14 -14.78 -4.17
CA VAL A 12 -6.62 -15.16 -2.86
C VAL A 12 -5.70 -14.05 -2.35
N LYS A 13 -5.97 -13.53 -1.17
CA LYS A 13 -5.21 -12.44 -0.56
C LYS A 13 -4.40 -12.95 0.61
N VAL A 14 -3.16 -12.52 0.68
CA VAL A 14 -2.26 -12.80 1.79
C VAL A 14 -1.70 -11.47 2.29
N ASP A 15 -1.30 -11.44 3.56
CA ASP A 15 -0.73 -10.23 4.14
C ASP A 15 0.61 -9.89 3.48
N ALA A 16 0.77 -8.65 3.07
CA ALA A 16 2.03 -8.18 2.51
C ALA A 16 3.06 -7.98 3.61
N THR A 17 4.29 -8.37 3.32
CA THR A 17 5.42 -8.04 4.18
C THR A 17 5.79 -6.58 3.96
N PHE A 18 6.02 -5.85 5.04
CA PHE A 18 6.42 -4.46 4.94
C PHE A 18 7.31 -4.06 6.10
N GLN A 19 8.06 -2.98 5.90
CA GLN A 19 8.84 -2.33 6.94
C GLN A 19 8.35 -0.90 7.06
N PHE A 20 8.32 -0.37 8.28
CA PHE A 20 7.98 1.03 8.44
C PHE A 20 8.89 1.69 9.47
N PHE A 21 9.08 3.00 9.31
CA PHE A 21 9.76 3.85 10.29
C PHE A 21 9.20 5.25 10.14
N HIS A 22 9.46 6.09 11.13
CA HIS A 22 9.00 7.48 11.06
C HIS A 22 10.09 8.44 11.47
N THR A 23 9.96 9.65 10.97
CA THR A 23 10.76 10.80 11.35
C THR A 23 9.85 11.83 11.99
N LYS A 24 10.35 13.03 12.23
CA LYS A 24 9.54 14.13 12.76
C LYS A 24 8.33 14.42 11.87
N ASP A 25 8.53 14.46 10.56
CA ASP A 25 7.51 14.93 9.62
C ASP A 25 6.85 13.83 8.80
N TYR A 26 7.48 12.65 8.69
CA TYR A 26 7.04 11.61 7.75
C TYR A 26 6.96 10.24 8.38
N VAL A 27 6.09 9.42 7.80
CA VAL A 27 6.08 7.97 8.01
C VAL A 27 6.46 7.32 6.68
N PHE A 28 7.38 6.38 6.71
CA PHE A 28 7.86 5.65 5.54
C PHE A 28 7.44 4.20 5.64
N VAL A 29 6.88 3.67 4.56
CA VAL A 29 6.50 2.26 4.47
C VAL A 29 7.14 1.69 3.23
N ASN A 30 7.89 0.60 3.38
CA ASN A 30 8.53 -0.08 2.27
C ASN A 30 8.01 -1.51 2.16
N LEU A 31 7.48 -1.85 0.99
CA LEU A 31 7.04 -3.21 0.68
C LEU A 31 8.05 -3.83 -0.28
N PRO A 32 8.77 -4.89 0.15
CA PRO A 32 9.67 -5.59 -0.76
C PRO A 32 8.92 -6.14 -1.97
N MET A 33 9.49 -5.94 -3.16
CA MET A 33 8.88 -6.32 -4.43
C MET A 33 9.73 -7.31 -5.22
N LYS A 34 10.62 -8.02 -4.56
CA LYS A 34 11.52 -8.96 -5.24
C LYS A 34 10.72 -10.00 -6.01
N GLY A 35 10.95 -10.08 -7.31
CA GLY A 35 10.21 -10.96 -8.19
C GLY A 35 8.97 -10.34 -8.82
N TYR A 36 8.58 -9.14 -8.41
CA TYR A 36 7.48 -8.40 -9.04
C TYR A 36 8.08 -7.35 -9.97
N SER A 37 7.81 -7.45 -11.25
CA SER A 37 8.50 -6.60 -12.21
C SER A 37 7.60 -5.65 -12.99
N LYS A 38 6.27 -5.74 -12.82
CA LYS A 38 5.33 -4.96 -13.61
C LYS A 38 4.47 -4.07 -12.74
N LEU A 39 4.50 -2.78 -13.02
CA LEU A 39 3.69 -1.78 -12.32
C LEU A 39 2.19 -2.04 -12.44
N VAL A 40 1.76 -2.67 -13.53
CA VAL A 40 0.35 -3.02 -13.75
C VAL A 40 -0.19 -4.05 -12.76
N ASP A 41 0.70 -4.71 -12.04
CA ASP A 41 0.31 -5.69 -11.03
C ASP A 41 0.08 -5.07 -9.66
N VAL A 42 0.04 -3.76 -9.56
CA VAL A 42 -0.11 -3.05 -8.29
C VAL A 42 -1.36 -2.18 -8.30
N HIS A 43 -2.16 -2.31 -7.25
CA HIS A 43 -3.24 -1.37 -6.94
C HIS A 43 -2.92 -0.66 -5.63
N TYR A 44 -3.23 0.61 -5.54
CA TYR A 44 -3.08 1.34 -4.28
C TYR A 44 -4.18 2.39 -4.13
N ALA A 45 -4.44 2.78 -2.90
CA ALA A 45 -5.30 3.91 -2.58
C ALA A 45 -4.85 4.50 -1.24
N LEU A 46 -4.96 5.80 -1.12
CA LEU A 46 -4.57 6.53 0.07
C LEU A 46 -5.59 7.63 0.36
N SER A 47 -6.05 7.68 1.61
CA SER A 47 -6.80 8.79 2.15
C SER A 47 -6.09 9.33 3.37
N ALA A 48 -6.68 10.33 4.04
CA ALA A 48 -6.08 10.91 5.24
C ALA A 48 -5.83 9.88 6.34
N ASP A 49 -6.65 8.83 6.42
CA ASP A 49 -6.60 7.84 7.49
C ASP A 49 -6.58 6.38 7.02
N GLU A 50 -6.50 6.14 5.71
CA GLU A 50 -6.48 4.77 5.19
C GLU A 50 -5.42 4.59 4.11
N LEU A 51 -4.76 3.43 4.12
CA LEU A 51 -3.77 3.05 3.12
C LEU A 51 -4.06 1.63 2.64
N LEU A 52 -4.17 1.48 1.32
CA LEU A 52 -4.30 0.18 0.66
C LEU A 52 -3.18 0.02 -0.35
N ILE A 53 -2.50 -1.12 -0.31
CA ILE A 53 -1.59 -1.55 -1.37
C ILE A 53 -1.87 -3.03 -1.66
N GLU A 54 -2.08 -3.35 -2.91
CA GLU A 54 -2.28 -4.73 -3.36
C GLU A 54 -1.32 -5.03 -4.50
N VAL A 55 -0.55 -6.10 -4.38
CA VAL A 55 0.44 -6.52 -5.37
C VAL A 55 0.12 -7.95 -5.79
N LYS A 56 -0.11 -8.15 -7.09
CA LYS A 56 -0.34 -9.48 -7.63
C LYS A 56 0.99 -10.18 -7.89
N GLU A 57 1.14 -11.38 -7.33
CA GLU A 57 2.28 -12.23 -7.59
C GLU A 57 2.05 -13.00 -8.91
N ALA A 58 2.94 -12.80 -9.89
CA ALA A 58 2.75 -13.36 -11.23
C ALA A 58 2.69 -14.89 -11.24
N ALA A 59 3.53 -15.55 -10.47
CA ALA A 59 3.65 -17.01 -10.48
C ALA A 59 2.42 -17.71 -9.91
N THR A 60 1.83 -17.18 -8.84
CA THR A 60 0.74 -17.84 -8.09
C THR A 60 -0.61 -17.16 -8.27
N GLN A 61 -0.63 -15.96 -8.84
CA GLN A 61 -1.82 -15.11 -8.96
C GLN A 61 -2.40 -14.70 -7.59
N LYS A 62 -1.65 -14.88 -6.51
CA LYS A 62 -2.03 -14.40 -5.18
C LYS A 62 -1.82 -12.90 -5.08
N VAL A 63 -2.65 -12.24 -4.28
CA VAL A 63 -2.53 -10.81 -4.02
C VAL A 63 -1.94 -10.60 -2.63
N HIS A 64 -0.80 -9.94 -2.59
CA HIS A 64 -0.18 -9.52 -1.33
C HIS A 64 -0.79 -8.16 -0.97
N ARG A 65 -1.41 -8.09 0.18
CA ARG A 65 -2.24 -6.95 0.55
C ARG A 65 -1.79 -6.31 1.85
N LEU A 66 -1.61 -5.00 1.80
CA LEU A 66 -1.48 -4.15 2.97
C LEU A 66 -2.69 -3.24 3.00
N CYS A 67 -3.54 -3.36 4.02
CA CYS A 67 -4.72 -2.53 4.16
C CYS A 67 -4.83 -2.08 5.60
N LYS A 68 -4.64 -0.79 5.84
CA LYS A 68 -4.57 -0.24 7.19
C LYS A 68 -5.44 0.99 7.33
N THR A 69 -6.12 1.08 8.49
CA THR A 69 -6.52 2.38 9.03
C THR A 69 -5.29 2.93 9.72
N LEU A 70 -4.81 4.07 9.27
CA LEU A 70 -3.57 4.67 9.78
C LEU A 70 -3.72 5.09 11.23
N LEU A 71 -2.62 5.04 11.98
CA LEU A 71 -2.61 5.38 13.40
C LEU A 71 -3.08 6.83 13.63
N ARG A 72 -2.67 7.73 12.73
CA ARG A 72 -3.06 9.15 12.76
C ARG A 72 -3.29 9.63 11.33
N GLU A 73 -3.97 10.74 11.18
CA GLU A 73 -4.20 11.33 9.88
C GLU A 73 -2.90 11.82 9.23
N VAL A 74 -2.86 11.74 7.91
CA VAL A 74 -1.74 12.22 7.10
C VAL A 74 -2.23 13.20 6.05
N ASN A 75 -1.32 14.04 5.56
CA ASN A 75 -1.60 14.97 4.47
C ASN A 75 -1.39 14.24 3.14
N VAL A 76 -2.47 13.90 2.46
CA VAL A 76 -2.42 13.11 1.22
C VAL A 76 -1.69 13.86 0.11
N GLU A 77 -1.88 15.16 0.00
CA GLU A 77 -1.24 15.96 -1.06
C GLU A 77 0.28 15.98 -0.97
N LEU A 78 0.81 15.89 0.25
CA LEU A 78 2.25 15.87 0.50
C LEU A 78 2.80 14.45 0.68
N SER A 79 1.97 13.45 0.48
CA SER A 79 2.33 12.04 0.57
C SER A 79 2.51 11.46 -0.84
N SER A 80 3.22 10.34 -0.94
CA SER A 80 3.45 9.70 -2.23
C SER A 80 3.53 8.18 -2.11
N VAL A 81 3.18 7.51 -3.20
CA VAL A 81 3.41 6.08 -3.39
C VAL A 81 4.27 5.94 -4.63
N GLU A 82 5.48 5.42 -4.47
CA GLU A 82 6.42 5.23 -5.57
C GLU A 82 6.64 3.74 -5.83
N LEU A 83 6.53 3.36 -7.10
CA LEU A 83 6.71 1.97 -7.54
C LEU A 83 8.12 1.82 -8.08
N LEU A 84 9.01 1.28 -7.26
CA LEU A 84 10.41 1.09 -7.61
C LEU A 84 10.67 -0.37 -8.00
N ILE A 85 11.85 -0.65 -8.56
CA ILE A 85 12.17 -1.97 -9.09
C ILE A 85 12.11 -3.05 -7.99
N ASP A 86 12.68 -2.77 -6.83
CA ASP A 86 12.82 -3.76 -5.77
C ASP A 86 11.81 -3.60 -4.64
N PHE A 87 11.07 -2.52 -4.62
CA PHE A 87 10.10 -2.26 -3.54
C PHE A 87 9.13 -1.14 -3.90
N ILE A 88 8.02 -1.11 -3.18
CA ILE A 88 7.09 0.03 -3.20
C ILE A 88 7.44 0.91 -2.02
N ALA A 89 7.70 2.19 -2.28
CA ALA A 89 8.02 3.17 -1.26
C ALA A 89 6.82 4.08 -1.01
N VAL A 90 6.30 4.06 0.20
CA VAL A 90 5.22 4.94 0.63
C VAL A 90 5.80 5.97 1.56
N LYS A 91 5.55 7.25 1.26
CA LYS A 91 5.99 8.37 2.09
C LYS A 91 4.73 9.14 2.50
N LEU A 92 4.43 9.10 3.79
CA LEU A 92 3.25 9.74 4.34
C LEU A 92 3.66 10.97 5.13
N ARG A 93 3.18 12.14 4.72
CA ARG A 93 3.42 13.38 5.46
C ARG A 93 2.50 13.41 6.68
N LYS A 94 3.07 13.46 7.88
CA LYS A 94 2.30 13.59 9.12
C LYS A 94 1.52 14.89 9.10
N ASP A 95 0.25 14.81 9.43
CA ASP A 95 -0.59 15.98 9.58
C ASP A 95 -0.29 16.69 10.90
N ASP A 96 0.10 15.91 11.91
CA ASP A 96 0.52 16.39 13.22
C ASP A 96 2.00 16.10 13.40
N ASN A 97 2.85 17.12 13.24
CA ASN A 97 4.30 16.99 13.39
C ASN A 97 4.66 16.56 14.82
N ASP A 98 5.78 15.86 14.94
CA ASP A 98 6.31 15.35 16.20
C ASP A 98 5.47 14.22 16.84
N SER A 99 4.40 13.76 16.17
CA SER A 99 3.65 12.64 16.70
C SER A 99 4.46 11.35 16.63
N THR A 100 4.30 10.50 17.65
CA THR A 100 4.97 9.21 17.71
C THR A 100 4.11 8.15 17.03
N TRP A 101 4.75 7.36 16.16
CA TRP A 101 4.11 6.25 15.46
C TRP A 101 4.78 4.94 15.88
N ASP A 102 4.21 4.28 16.87
CA ASP A 102 4.71 2.99 17.35
C ASP A 102 4.22 1.82 16.48
N GLN A 103 3.24 2.07 15.62
CA GLN A 103 2.74 1.14 14.62
C GLN A 103 2.19 1.92 13.45
N LEU A 104 2.04 1.26 12.30
CA LEU A 104 1.50 1.90 11.10
C LEU A 104 0.00 2.21 11.26
N GLY A 105 -0.71 1.32 11.91
CA GLY A 105 -2.15 1.45 12.10
C GLY A 105 -2.79 0.09 12.34
N TYR A 106 -4.07 -0.02 12.02
CA TYR A 106 -4.87 -1.19 12.30
C TYR A 106 -5.33 -1.86 11.01
N ASP A 107 -5.32 -3.19 11.00
CA ASP A 107 -5.78 -3.94 9.84
C ASP A 107 -7.27 -3.72 9.58
N VAL A 108 -7.63 -3.53 8.32
CA VAL A 108 -9.02 -3.48 7.88
C VAL A 108 -9.21 -4.44 6.71
N LYS A 109 -10.42 -5.01 6.61
CA LYS A 109 -10.73 -6.00 5.58
C LYS A 109 -11.05 -5.37 4.24
N GLU A 110 -11.68 -4.21 4.25
CA GLU A 110 -12.12 -3.52 3.05
C GLU A 110 -11.72 -2.05 3.09
N PHE A 111 -11.31 -1.55 1.95
CA PHE A 111 -10.96 -0.16 1.78
C PHE A 111 -12.15 0.56 1.14
N THR A 112 -12.53 1.72 1.69
CA THR A 112 -13.74 2.41 1.31
C THR A 112 -13.58 3.35 0.10
N LEU A 113 -12.34 3.64 -0.29
CA LEU A 113 -12.07 4.54 -1.41
C LEU A 113 -11.79 3.78 -2.70
N PRO A 114 -12.00 4.42 -3.88
CA PRO A 114 -11.61 3.82 -5.15
C PRO A 114 -10.13 3.49 -5.19
N ARG A 115 -9.79 2.34 -5.78
CA ARG A 115 -8.40 1.92 -5.97
C ARG A 115 -7.82 2.57 -7.21
N HIS A 116 -6.52 2.87 -7.15
CA HIS A 116 -5.76 3.35 -8.29
C HIS A 116 -4.87 2.23 -8.81
N GLY A 117 -4.86 2.04 -10.13
CA GLY A 117 -3.95 1.10 -10.79
C GLY A 117 -2.59 1.75 -11.01
N GLY A 118 -1.53 1.02 -10.73
CA GLY A 118 -0.16 1.49 -10.94
C GLY A 118 0.56 0.79 -12.06
#